data_94bcd3411acd58e7fe780a3424a977e6
#
_entry.id   94bcd3411acd58e7fe780a3424a977e6
#
_cell.length_a   1.000
_cell.length_b   1.000
_cell.length_c   1.000
_cell.angle_alpha   90.00
_cell.angle_beta   90.00
_cell.angle_gamma   90.00
#
_symmetry.space_group_name_H-M   'P 1'
#
loop_
_entity.id
_entity.type
_entity.pdbx_description
1 polymer ?
#
loop_
_entity_poly.entity_id
_entity_poly.type
_entity_poly.pdbx_seq_one_letter_code
_entity_poly.pdbx_strand_id
1 'polypeptide(L)'
;MCGPPFVWLNSREKKRILNNGIFRSRLEELYTTITRSDFVSPQQARNACASFCLDLFNEVDFELIGSEHLPQKGGNLFLYNHLHNPVQYALEDNFHITLDSHFLSAFLFDYYNDPGMRIVRYSLPHEQAHKKYYKPFEYIQVYASGFRPHDLSQQKKVQSKSTFYSRCLESLAKGQNLIVSPEGTSNRTEQSPSPFRFGAFKLAQLAGPDLNIVPVVFTGFDKPMDQAAWKCAIKKPFRLGDVVKDPYDINQIAALSDRMFLAYKKWVPQLRQDNQNFIREIELLKRKVKRHTKTEDLVCFFGSSSIRLWELEKSFPKINTLNLGFGGAYIDSCLTHFDALFENVQPKKLVLYVGENDISLHANVYMIMGKFKRLVTHIRNHLEHTELICISIKPSPHRVNHIALVHEINTAFKTYLASIPNTKWVDIYTDFIDPKKHVRMDYFGRDRLHLNASGYTVWNKALEEALV
;
A
#
# COMPACT_ATOMS: atom_id res chain seq x y z
N MET A 1 -25.26 -22.04 -17.54
CA MET A 1 -26.04 -20.91 -17.06
C MET A 1 -25.02 -19.90 -16.51
N CYS A 2 -24.90 -18.75 -17.20
CA CYS A 2 -24.03 -17.67 -16.73
C CYS A 2 -24.55 -17.18 -15.37
N GLY A 3 -23.64 -17.09 -14.39
CA GLY A 3 -23.94 -16.48 -13.09
C GLY A 3 -24.43 -15.04 -13.27
N PRO A 4 -25.11 -14.44 -12.29
CA PRO A 4 -25.59 -13.06 -12.38
C PRO A 4 -24.42 -12.12 -12.65
N PRO A 5 -24.65 -11.05 -13.44
CA PRO A 5 -23.59 -10.09 -13.76
C PRO A 5 -23.14 -9.40 -12.46
N PHE A 6 -21.84 -9.37 -12.24
CA PHE A 6 -21.19 -8.66 -11.13
C PHE A 6 -21.70 -7.22 -11.03
N VAL A 7 -22.27 -6.85 -9.90
CA VAL A 7 -22.70 -5.49 -9.61
C VAL A 7 -21.49 -4.55 -9.54
N TRP A 8 -20.37 -5.04 -9.03
CA TRP A 8 -19.13 -4.26 -8.92
C TRP A 8 -18.45 -3.90 -10.25
N LEU A 9 -18.65 -4.71 -11.30
CA LEU A 9 -17.97 -4.50 -12.59
C LEU A 9 -18.76 -3.60 -13.55
N ASN A 10 -20.06 -3.36 -13.32
CA ASN A 10 -20.92 -2.68 -14.28
C ASN A 10 -21.19 -1.19 -13.99
N SER A 11 -20.75 -0.63 -12.87
CA SER A 11 -21.02 0.77 -12.53
C SER A 11 -19.83 1.69 -12.89
N ARG A 12 -19.63 1.94 -14.20
CA ARG A 12 -18.76 3.03 -14.70
C ARG A 12 -19.43 4.42 -14.67
N GLU A 13 -20.52 4.59 -13.96
CA GLU A 13 -21.08 5.91 -13.71
C GLU A 13 -20.19 6.70 -12.75
N LYS A 14 -20.07 8.01 -12.95
CA LYS A 14 -19.24 8.94 -12.15
C LYS A 14 -19.61 8.84 -10.67
N LYS A 15 -18.94 7.94 -9.93
CA LYS A 15 -19.13 7.82 -8.49
C LYS A 15 -18.63 9.07 -7.80
N ARG A 16 -19.40 9.56 -6.86
CA ARG A 16 -18.99 10.61 -5.93
C ARG A 16 -17.96 9.98 -4.99
N ILE A 17 -16.67 10.14 -5.29
CA ILE A 17 -15.58 9.55 -4.49
C ILE A 17 -15.64 10.19 -3.09
N LEU A 18 -15.75 9.35 -2.06
CA LEU A 18 -15.72 9.77 -0.67
C LEU A 18 -14.38 10.46 -0.34
N ASN A 19 -14.40 11.43 0.53
CA ASN A 19 -13.19 11.93 1.17
C ASN A 19 -12.86 11.08 2.42
N ASN A 20 -11.64 11.21 2.94
CA ASN A 20 -11.17 10.43 4.09
C ASN A 20 -12.03 10.63 5.35
N GLY A 21 -12.56 11.83 5.57
CA GLY A 21 -13.43 12.12 6.73
C GLY A 21 -14.76 11.38 6.65
N ILE A 22 -15.43 11.44 5.49
CA ILE A 22 -16.69 10.72 5.27
C ILE A 22 -16.45 9.20 5.35
N PHE A 23 -15.37 8.70 4.75
CA PHE A 23 -15.05 7.28 4.82
C PHE A 23 -14.85 6.81 6.26
N ARG A 24 -14.12 7.59 7.09
CA ARG A 24 -13.95 7.30 8.51
C ARG A 24 -15.31 7.28 9.25
N SER A 25 -16.20 8.24 8.98
CA SER A 25 -17.54 8.28 9.59
C SER A 25 -18.38 7.06 9.20
N ARG A 26 -18.26 6.58 7.97
CA ARG A 26 -18.90 5.33 7.52
C ARG A 26 -18.34 4.10 8.24
N LEU A 27 -17.04 4.06 8.56
CA LEU A 27 -16.47 3.00 9.39
C LEU A 27 -16.98 3.06 10.83
N GLU A 28 -17.21 4.24 11.41
CA GLU A 28 -17.85 4.42 12.71
C GLU A 28 -19.31 3.94 12.70
N GLU A 29 -20.04 4.20 11.62
CA GLU A 29 -21.41 3.70 11.42
C GLU A 29 -21.42 2.16 11.34
N LEU A 30 -20.50 1.55 10.56
CA LEU A 30 -20.33 0.10 10.51
C LEU A 30 -20.05 -0.48 11.89
N TYR A 31 -19.10 0.10 12.63
CA TYR A 31 -18.76 -0.32 13.98
C TYR A 31 -20.00 -0.27 14.90
N THR A 32 -20.74 0.83 14.86
CA THR A 32 -21.95 1.03 15.66
C THR A 32 -23.02 0.00 15.29
N THR A 33 -23.27 -0.20 14.01
CA THR A 33 -24.22 -1.19 13.51
C THR A 33 -23.91 -2.59 14.02
N ILE A 34 -22.65 -3.02 13.88
CA ILE A 34 -22.24 -4.38 14.28
C ILE A 34 -22.29 -4.56 15.81
N THR A 35 -21.93 -3.53 16.57
CA THR A 35 -21.82 -3.65 18.03
C THR A 35 -23.13 -3.42 18.79
N ARG A 36 -24.15 -2.86 18.14
CA ARG A 36 -25.44 -2.53 18.76
C ARG A 36 -26.62 -3.33 18.22
N SER A 37 -26.45 -4.08 17.14
CA SER A 37 -27.52 -4.91 16.59
C SER A 37 -27.60 -6.26 17.27
N ASP A 38 -28.83 -6.74 17.50
CA ASP A 38 -29.09 -8.10 17.97
C ASP A 38 -29.25 -9.02 16.74
N PHE A 39 -28.17 -9.70 16.38
CA PHE A 39 -28.18 -10.64 15.27
C PHE A 39 -28.72 -12.00 15.72
N VAL A 40 -29.61 -12.59 14.91
CA VAL A 40 -30.19 -13.92 15.16
C VAL A 40 -29.14 -15.04 15.03
N SER A 41 -28.10 -14.80 14.23
CA SER A 41 -27.01 -15.75 14.04
C SER A 41 -25.70 -15.07 13.64
N PRO A 42 -24.56 -15.74 13.88
CA PRO A 42 -23.26 -15.23 13.41
C PRO A 42 -23.17 -15.06 11.88
N GLN A 43 -23.88 -15.88 11.12
CA GLN A 43 -23.95 -15.74 9.66
C GLN A 43 -24.67 -14.45 9.26
N GLN A 44 -25.77 -14.11 9.94
CA GLN A 44 -26.47 -12.84 9.71
C GLN A 44 -25.58 -11.63 9.98
N ALA A 45 -24.80 -11.68 11.08
CA ALA A 45 -23.84 -10.62 11.42
C ALA A 45 -22.77 -10.47 10.32
N ARG A 46 -22.21 -11.59 9.85
CA ARG A 46 -21.22 -11.60 8.76
C ARG A 46 -21.79 -11.04 7.45
N ASN A 47 -23.02 -11.45 7.09
CA ASN A 47 -23.69 -10.96 5.89
C ASN A 47 -23.98 -9.46 5.98
N ALA A 48 -24.50 -8.99 7.10
CA ALA A 48 -24.77 -7.56 7.33
C ALA A 48 -23.48 -6.72 7.23
N CYS A 49 -22.40 -7.19 7.83
CA CYS A 49 -21.08 -6.53 7.73
C CYS A 49 -20.58 -6.49 6.29
N ALA A 50 -20.66 -7.60 5.57
CA ALA A 50 -20.20 -7.70 4.20
C ALA A 50 -21.04 -6.83 3.24
N SER A 51 -22.35 -6.81 3.41
CA SER A 51 -23.26 -5.93 2.65
C SER A 51 -22.94 -4.46 2.87
N PHE A 52 -22.76 -4.04 4.14
CA PHE A 52 -22.37 -2.66 4.44
C PHE A 52 -21.01 -2.30 3.80
N CYS A 53 -20.04 -3.21 3.89
CA CYS A 53 -18.73 -3.01 3.28
C CYS A 53 -18.81 -2.97 1.75
N LEU A 54 -19.68 -3.77 1.14
CA LEU A 54 -19.93 -3.74 -0.30
C LEU A 54 -20.41 -2.35 -0.75
N ASP A 55 -21.40 -1.79 -0.04
CA ASP A 55 -21.91 -0.44 -0.31
C ASP A 55 -20.81 0.61 -0.10
N LEU A 56 -20.07 0.52 1.02
CA LEU A 56 -18.99 1.44 1.35
C LEU A 56 -17.88 1.44 0.29
N PHE A 57 -17.39 0.26 -0.09
CA PHE A 57 -16.32 0.14 -1.09
C PHE A 57 -16.80 0.52 -2.50
N ASN A 58 -18.11 0.42 -2.78
CA ASN A 58 -18.70 0.95 -4.01
C ASN A 58 -18.55 2.48 -4.15
N GLU A 59 -18.36 3.20 -3.07
CA GLU A 59 -18.15 4.66 -3.05
C GLU A 59 -16.65 5.05 -3.04
N VAL A 60 -15.73 4.07 -3.13
CA VAL A 60 -14.28 4.26 -3.09
C VAL A 60 -13.67 3.89 -4.44
N ASP A 61 -12.61 4.62 -4.82
CA ASP A 61 -11.83 4.26 -6.00
C ASP A 61 -10.85 3.13 -5.66
N PHE A 62 -11.01 1.99 -6.33
CA PHE A 62 -10.13 0.85 -6.20
C PHE A 62 -10.01 0.12 -7.55
N GLU A 63 -8.97 -0.70 -7.69
CA GLU A 63 -8.77 -1.59 -8.82
C GLU A 63 -8.85 -3.04 -8.38
N LEU A 64 -9.71 -3.82 -9.03
CA LEU A 64 -9.84 -5.26 -8.85
C LEU A 64 -9.41 -5.98 -10.13
N ILE A 65 -8.39 -6.81 -10.02
CA ILE A 65 -7.77 -7.52 -11.16
C ILE A 65 -7.94 -9.03 -10.95
N GLY A 66 -8.26 -9.77 -12.01
CA GLY A 66 -8.29 -11.23 -11.99
C GLY A 66 -9.54 -11.82 -11.32
N SER A 67 -10.64 -11.08 -11.25
CA SER A 67 -11.93 -11.59 -10.73
C SER A 67 -12.44 -12.79 -11.50
N GLU A 68 -12.09 -12.92 -12.79
CA GLU A 68 -12.38 -14.08 -13.64
C GLU A 68 -11.67 -15.36 -13.20
N HIS A 69 -10.68 -15.27 -12.31
CA HIS A 69 -9.99 -16.41 -11.75
C HIS A 69 -10.74 -17.09 -10.59
N LEU A 70 -11.83 -16.48 -10.09
CA LEU A 70 -12.56 -17.07 -8.96
C LEU A 70 -13.12 -18.45 -9.31
N PRO A 71 -12.91 -19.47 -8.44
CA PRO A 71 -13.57 -20.74 -8.57
C PRO A 71 -15.10 -20.58 -8.54
N GLN A 72 -15.83 -21.34 -9.35
CA GLN A 72 -17.31 -21.25 -9.41
C GLN A 72 -18.01 -21.70 -8.12
N LYS A 73 -17.37 -22.58 -7.34
CA LYS A 73 -17.91 -23.11 -6.09
C LYS A 73 -17.13 -22.60 -4.89
N GLY A 74 -17.79 -22.44 -3.76
CA GLY A 74 -17.16 -22.19 -2.47
C GLY A 74 -16.33 -23.36 -1.94
N GLY A 75 -15.84 -23.25 -0.74
CA GLY A 75 -14.95 -24.25 -0.13
C GLY A 75 -13.47 -24.05 -0.51
N ASN A 76 -13.08 -22.83 -0.81
CA ASN A 76 -11.72 -22.47 -1.22
C ASN A 76 -10.94 -21.85 -0.07
N LEU A 77 -9.61 -21.95 -0.13
CA LEU A 77 -8.68 -21.28 0.78
C LEU A 77 -8.11 -20.01 0.12
N PHE A 78 -8.58 -18.85 0.53
CA PHE A 78 -8.06 -17.56 0.10
C PHE A 78 -6.86 -17.17 0.96
N LEU A 79 -5.68 -17.09 0.33
CA LEU A 79 -4.45 -16.61 0.96
C LEU A 79 -4.22 -15.17 0.55
N TYR A 80 -4.04 -14.24 1.52
CA TYR A 80 -3.81 -12.84 1.20
C TYR A 80 -2.66 -12.27 2.04
N ASN A 81 -1.95 -11.30 1.48
CA ASN A 81 -1.01 -10.48 2.24
C ASN A 81 -1.79 -9.43 3.05
N HIS A 82 -1.49 -9.34 4.35
CA HIS A 82 -2.24 -8.51 5.28
C HIS A 82 -1.58 -7.16 5.51
N LEU A 83 -2.32 -6.09 5.23
CA LEU A 83 -1.82 -4.73 5.35
C LEU A 83 -2.28 -4.06 6.65
N HIS A 84 -1.47 -3.11 7.15
CA HIS A 84 -1.88 -2.22 8.23
C HIS A 84 -3.10 -1.40 7.80
N ASN A 85 -3.78 -0.81 8.77
CA ASN A 85 -4.81 0.18 8.47
C ASN A 85 -4.21 1.58 8.58
N PRO A 86 -4.69 2.54 7.76
CA PRO A 86 -4.32 3.94 7.92
C PRO A 86 -4.70 4.48 9.30
N VAL A 87 -3.78 5.18 9.96
CA VAL A 87 -4.01 5.74 11.30
C VAL A 87 -5.19 6.71 11.32
N GLN A 88 -5.46 7.37 10.19
CA GLN A 88 -6.57 8.31 10.01
C GLN A 88 -7.96 7.65 10.15
N TYR A 89 -8.03 6.33 10.01
CA TYR A 89 -9.27 5.55 10.12
C TYR A 89 -9.40 4.83 11.46
N ALA A 90 -8.57 5.22 12.45
CA ALA A 90 -8.72 4.73 13.82
C ALA A 90 -10.08 5.15 14.41
N LEU A 91 -10.74 4.21 15.08
CA LEU A 91 -11.98 4.38 15.82
C LEU A 91 -11.69 4.50 17.32
N GLU A 92 -12.70 4.30 18.16
CA GLU A 92 -12.54 4.30 19.63
C GLU A 92 -11.43 3.32 20.06
N ASP A 93 -10.73 3.60 21.14
CA ASP A 93 -9.62 2.80 21.70
C ASP A 93 -8.52 2.43 20.68
N ASN A 94 -8.28 3.29 19.67
CA ASN A 94 -7.38 3.00 18.54
C ASN A 94 -7.75 1.72 17.78
N PHE A 95 -9.00 1.30 17.83
CA PHE A 95 -9.46 0.16 17.06
C PHE A 95 -9.52 0.48 15.57
N HIS A 96 -9.14 -0.49 14.76
CA HIS A 96 -9.21 -0.39 13.30
C HIS A 96 -10.00 -1.56 12.73
N ILE A 97 -10.96 -1.26 11.88
CA ILE A 97 -11.59 -2.25 11.00
C ILE A 97 -10.59 -2.60 9.89
N THR A 98 -10.18 -3.86 9.78
CA THR A 98 -9.18 -4.32 8.81
C THR A 98 -9.70 -4.21 7.37
N LEU A 99 -9.20 -3.22 6.61
CA LEU A 99 -9.78 -2.86 5.32
C LEU A 99 -9.64 -3.95 4.25
N ASP A 100 -8.45 -4.55 4.11
CA ASP A 100 -8.16 -5.59 3.13
C ASP A 100 -9.05 -6.83 3.29
N SER A 101 -9.18 -7.33 4.49
CA SER A 101 -9.99 -8.52 4.75
C SER A 101 -11.49 -8.26 4.74
N HIS A 102 -11.94 -7.03 5.08
CA HIS A 102 -13.33 -6.65 4.90
C HIS A 102 -13.68 -6.44 3.42
N PHE A 103 -12.75 -5.85 2.65
CA PHE A 103 -12.89 -5.76 1.20
C PHE A 103 -13.04 -7.15 0.58
N LEU A 104 -12.16 -8.10 0.96
CA LEU A 104 -12.24 -9.47 0.45
C LEU A 104 -13.56 -10.15 0.84
N SER A 105 -14.02 -10.00 2.09
CA SER A 105 -15.31 -10.55 2.52
C SER A 105 -16.49 -9.94 1.77
N ALA A 106 -16.50 -8.63 1.52
CA ALA A 106 -17.53 -7.95 0.74
C ALA A 106 -17.55 -8.45 -0.71
N PHE A 107 -16.35 -8.61 -1.31
CA PHE A 107 -16.22 -9.14 -2.66
C PHE A 107 -16.68 -10.61 -2.78
N LEU A 108 -16.34 -11.46 -1.81
CA LEU A 108 -16.82 -12.85 -1.79
C LEU A 108 -18.32 -12.92 -1.55
N PHE A 109 -18.90 -12.02 -0.75
CA PHE A 109 -20.32 -11.92 -0.53
C PHE A 109 -21.08 -11.57 -1.84
N ASP A 110 -20.57 -10.61 -2.61
CA ASP A 110 -21.13 -10.25 -3.93
C ASP A 110 -21.08 -11.43 -4.92
N TYR A 111 -20.00 -12.22 -4.88
CA TYR A 111 -19.81 -13.34 -5.82
C TYR A 111 -20.51 -14.64 -5.41
N TYR A 112 -20.36 -15.04 -4.14
CA TYR A 112 -20.82 -16.35 -3.63
C TYR A 112 -22.11 -16.26 -2.80
N ASN A 113 -22.63 -15.06 -2.51
CA ASN A 113 -23.64 -14.78 -1.49
C ASN A 113 -23.23 -15.33 -0.10
N ASP A 114 -21.93 -15.42 0.15
CA ASP A 114 -21.30 -15.81 1.41
C ASP A 114 -19.99 -15.02 1.61
N PRO A 115 -19.84 -14.24 2.70
CA PRO A 115 -18.65 -13.43 2.94
C PRO A 115 -17.40 -14.24 3.33
N GLY A 116 -17.56 -15.56 3.45
CA GLY A 116 -16.51 -16.46 3.90
C GLY A 116 -16.26 -16.42 5.41
N MET A 117 -15.48 -17.38 5.87
CA MET A 117 -15.02 -17.51 7.25
C MET A 117 -13.61 -16.95 7.39
N ARG A 118 -13.46 -15.89 8.16
CA ARG A 118 -12.16 -15.24 8.41
C ARG A 118 -11.43 -15.90 9.56
N ILE A 119 -10.10 -15.95 9.45
CA ILE A 119 -9.22 -16.31 10.54
C ILE A 119 -8.72 -15.00 11.17
N VAL A 120 -9.09 -14.78 12.43
CA VAL A 120 -8.78 -13.54 13.16
C VAL A 120 -7.99 -13.83 14.43
N ARG A 121 -7.27 -12.86 14.95
CA ARG A 121 -6.58 -13.02 16.23
C ARG A 121 -7.56 -12.89 17.42
N TYR A 122 -7.23 -13.52 18.54
CA TYR A 122 -7.88 -13.19 19.81
C TYR A 122 -7.65 -11.73 20.17
N SER A 123 -8.67 -11.10 20.76
CA SER A 123 -8.54 -9.75 21.34
C SER A 123 -7.61 -9.78 22.55
N LEU A 124 -6.79 -8.74 22.70
CA LEU A 124 -6.02 -8.53 23.91
C LEU A 124 -6.94 -8.14 25.07
N PRO A 125 -6.56 -8.38 26.34
CA PRO A 125 -7.41 -8.08 27.49
C PRO A 125 -7.89 -6.63 27.55
N HIS A 126 -7.07 -5.68 27.10
CA HIS A 126 -7.37 -4.24 27.11
C HIS A 126 -8.10 -3.74 25.85
N GLU A 127 -8.22 -4.55 24.81
CA GLU A 127 -8.84 -4.17 23.54
C GLU A 127 -10.36 -4.39 23.55
N GLN A 128 -11.09 -3.57 24.30
CA GLN A 128 -12.53 -3.73 24.45
C GLN A 128 -13.29 -3.48 23.14
N ALA A 129 -12.92 -2.46 22.38
CA ALA A 129 -13.52 -2.17 21.09
C ALA A 129 -13.33 -3.33 20.07
N HIS A 130 -12.14 -3.90 20.01
CA HIS A 130 -11.86 -5.08 19.18
C HIS A 130 -12.71 -6.28 19.59
N LYS A 131 -12.77 -6.59 20.90
CA LYS A 131 -13.57 -7.70 21.44
C LYS A 131 -15.05 -7.53 21.11
N LYS A 132 -15.59 -6.32 21.33
CA LYS A 132 -16.99 -5.98 21.07
C LYS A 132 -17.33 -6.13 19.58
N TYR A 133 -16.49 -5.62 18.69
CA TYR A 133 -16.70 -5.70 17.24
C TYR A 133 -16.68 -7.13 16.70
N TYR A 134 -15.72 -7.97 17.13
CA TYR A 134 -15.57 -9.31 16.59
C TYR A 134 -16.49 -10.37 17.23
N LYS A 135 -17.12 -10.07 18.37
CA LYS A 135 -17.98 -11.02 19.11
C LYS A 135 -19.14 -11.58 18.28
N PRO A 136 -19.93 -10.77 17.53
CA PRO A 136 -21.10 -11.29 16.80
C PRO A 136 -20.76 -12.24 15.65
N PHE A 137 -19.55 -12.19 15.12
CA PHE A 137 -19.18 -12.93 13.90
C PHE A 137 -18.83 -14.38 14.14
N GLU A 138 -18.38 -14.75 15.32
CA GLU A 138 -17.85 -16.08 15.64
C GLU A 138 -16.80 -16.59 14.66
N TYR A 139 -15.94 -15.70 14.17
CA TYR A 139 -14.82 -16.06 13.32
C TYR A 139 -13.88 -17.08 13.99
N ILE A 140 -13.08 -17.79 13.19
CA ILE A 140 -12.09 -18.72 13.72
C ILE A 140 -10.92 -17.92 14.30
N GLN A 141 -10.67 -18.10 15.60
CA GLN A 141 -9.68 -17.31 16.33
C GLN A 141 -8.36 -18.05 16.50
N VAL A 142 -7.25 -17.29 16.38
CA VAL A 142 -5.89 -17.77 16.60
C VAL A 142 -5.13 -16.84 17.54
N TYR A 143 -4.16 -17.36 18.26
CA TYR A 143 -3.21 -16.53 19.00
C TYR A 143 -2.23 -15.87 18.02
N ALA A 144 -2.17 -14.53 18.07
CA ALA A 144 -1.23 -13.78 17.26
C ALA A 144 0.23 -14.06 17.68
N SER A 145 1.12 -13.87 16.75
CA SER A 145 2.55 -13.83 17.02
C SER A 145 2.87 -12.68 17.98
N GLY A 146 3.54 -12.96 19.05
CA GLY A 146 3.89 -11.94 20.07
C GLY A 146 2.85 -11.74 21.16
N PHE A 147 1.64 -12.29 21.03
CA PHE A 147 0.67 -12.32 22.10
C PHE A 147 0.19 -13.74 22.37
N ARG A 148 0.73 -14.33 23.40
CA ARG A 148 0.22 -15.56 24.04
C ARG A 148 0.08 -15.27 25.52
N PRO A 149 -1.07 -15.58 26.16
CA PRO A 149 -1.16 -15.49 27.61
C PRO A 149 0.01 -16.24 28.25
N HIS A 150 0.69 -15.62 29.18
CA HIS A 150 1.86 -16.22 29.87
C HIS A 150 1.48 -17.52 30.63
N ASP A 151 0.21 -17.63 31.01
CA ASP A 151 -0.39 -18.75 31.76
C ASP A 151 -0.98 -19.84 30.87
N LEU A 152 -0.81 -19.76 29.54
CA LEU A 152 -1.37 -20.76 28.63
C LEU A 152 -0.62 -22.09 28.77
N SER A 153 -1.27 -23.07 29.43
CA SER A 153 -0.70 -24.41 29.59
C SER A 153 -0.45 -25.09 28.25
N GLN A 154 0.48 -26.05 28.21
CA GLN A 154 0.80 -26.80 26.99
C GLN A 154 -0.43 -27.56 26.45
N GLN A 155 -1.27 -28.10 27.35
CA GLN A 155 -2.53 -28.77 26.96
C GLN A 155 -3.51 -27.79 26.26
N LYS A 156 -3.71 -26.60 26.82
CA LYS A 156 -4.56 -25.57 26.20
C LYS A 156 -4.03 -25.12 24.82
N LYS A 157 -2.70 -25.07 24.65
CA LYS A 157 -2.08 -24.76 23.33
C LYS A 157 -2.40 -25.85 22.29
N VAL A 158 -2.25 -27.11 22.66
CA VAL A 158 -2.56 -28.25 21.78
C VAL A 158 -4.04 -28.28 21.43
N GLN A 159 -4.92 -28.12 22.44
CA GLN A 159 -6.36 -28.10 22.25
C GLN A 159 -6.82 -26.94 21.37
N SER A 160 -6.29 -25.72 21.60
CA SER A 160 -6.59 -24.55 20.76
C SER A 160 -6.20 -24.77 19.30
N LYS A 161 -5.04 -25.40 19.06
CA LYS A 161 -4.56 -25.72 17.71
C LYS A 161 -5.43 -26.80 17.03
N SER A 162 -5.84 -27.83 17.77
CA SER A 162 -6.74 -28.87 17.25
C SER A 162 -8.10 -28.26 16.88
N THR A 163 -8.72 -27.52 17.79
CA THR A 163 -10.00 -26.81 17.57
C THR A 163 -9.94 -25.88 16.36
N PHE A 164 -8.83 -25.17 16.17
CA PHE A 164 -8.62 -24.31 15.01
C PHE A 164 -8.72 -25.10 13.70
N TYR A 165 -7.96 -26.18 13.54
CA TYR A 165 -8.00 -26.97 12.33
C TYR A 165 -9.34 -27.64 12.10
N SER A 166 -9.98 -28.21 13.15
CA SER A 166 -11.31 -28.81 13.04
C SER A 166 -12.34 -27.82 12.51
N ARG A 167 -12.40 -26.60 13.11
CA ARG A 167 -13.34 -25.56 12.65
C ARG A 167 -13.07 -25.10 11.22
N CYS A 168 -11.79 -25.01 10.80
CA CYS A 168 -11.44 -24.70 9.41
C CYS A 168 -11.92 -25.78 8.45
N LEU A 169 -11.67 -27.05 8.76
CA LEU A 169 -12.08 -28.18 7.93
C LEU A 169 -13.60 -28.31 7.85
N GLU A 170 -14.32 -28.11 8.96
CA GLU A 170 -15.79 -28.08 8.98
C GLU A 170 -16.36 -26.96 8.09
N SER A 171 -15.75 -25.77 8.12
CA SER A 171 -16.17 -24.65 7.25
C SER A 171 -15.96 -24.99 5.78
N LEU A 172 -14.80 -25.54 5.41
CA LEU A 172 -14.52 -25.96 4.04
C LEU A 172 -15.48 -27.07 3.57
N ALA A 173 -15.75 -28.06 4.43
CA ALA A 173 -16.69 -29.15 4.13
C ALA A 173 -18.14 -28.65 3.91
N LYS A 174 -18.53 -27.56 4.56
CA LYS A 174 -19.80 -26.87 4.34
C LYS A 174 -19.82 -25.99 3.09
N GLY A 175 -18.74 -25.96 2.32
CA GLY A 175 -18.59 -25.13 1.13
C GLY A 175 -18.29 -23.64 1.43
N GLN A 176 -17.99 -23.30 2.69
CA GLN A 176 -17.59 -21.92 3.03
C GLN A 176 -16.14 -21.66 2.61
N ASN A 177 -15.88 -20.46 2.08
CA ASN A 177 -14.54 -20.02 1.77
C ASN A 177 -13.81 -19.61 3.06
N LEU A 178 -12.54 -20.00 3.18
CA LEU A 178 -11.67 -19.53 4.27
C LEU A 178 -10.78 -18.38 3.81
N ILE A 179 -10.65 -17.36 4.64
CA ILE A 179 -9.83 -16.19 4.39
C ILE A 179 -8.72 -16.11 5.45
N VAL A 180 -7.47 -16.27 5.03
CA VAL A 180 -6.32 -16.31 5.93
C VAL A 180 -5.12 -15.57 5.37
N SER A 181 -4.46 -14.79 6.24
CA SER A 181 -3.12 -14.28 5.95
C SER A 181 -2.06 -15.26 6.49
N PRO A 182 -1.20 -15.82 5.64
CA PRO A 182 -0.12 -16.69 6.09
C PRO A 182 1.00 -15.93 6.82
N GLU A 183 1.03 -14.61 6.76
CA GLU A 183 2.00 -13.76 7.47
C GLU A 183 1.78 -13.79 8.99
N GLY A 184 0.53 -13.94 9.43
CA GLY A 184 0.15 -13.93 10.85
C GLY A 184 0.38 -12.59 11.55
N THR A 185 0.61 -11.54 10.78
CA THR A 185 0.74 -10.14 11.18
C THR A 185 0.38 -9.25 10.00
N SER A 186 0.03 -7.99 10.26
CA SER A 186 -0.14 -6.99 9.22
C SER A 186 1.18 -6.27 8.94
N ASN A 187 1.32 -5.72 7.74
CA ASN A 187 2.52 -5.02 7.30
C ASN A 187 2.14 -3.77 6.49
N ARG A 188 3.09 -2.86 6.29
CA ARG A 188 2.93 -1.82 5.26
C ARG A 188 3.12 -2.46 3.88
N THR A 189 2.49 -1.89 2.86
CA THR A 189 2.64 -2.36 1.46
C THR A 189 4.11 -2.54 1.07
N GLU A 190 4.98 -1.64 1.52
CA GLU A 190 6.42 -1.67 1.23
C GLU A 190 7.19 -2.82 1.90
N GLN A 191 6.66 -3.35 2.97
CA GLN A 191 7.26 -4.41 3.78
C GLN A 191 6.57 -5.76 3.57
N SER A 192 5.42 -5.77 2.90
CA SER A 192 4.65 -6.98 2.61
C SER A 192 5.23 -7.71 1.39
N PRO A 193 5.24 -9.05 1.42
CA PRO A 193 4.88 -9.89 2.55
C PRO A 193 6.02 -10.04 3.56
N SER A 194 5.67 -10.23 4.83
CA SER A 194 6.58 -10.82 5.81
C SER A 194 6.64 -12.36 5.64
N PRO A 195 7.62 -13.05 6.24
CA PRO A 195 7.76 -14.50 6.09
C PRO A 195 6.48 -15.26 6.45
N PHE A 196 6.10 -16.21 5.60
CA PHE A 196 4.89 -16.99 5.77
C PHE A 196 5.02 -17.99 6.92
N ARG A 197 3.93 -18.15 7.67
CA ARG A 197 3.81 -19.14 8.72
C ARG A 197 3.23 -20.41 8.15
N PHE A 198 3.75 -21.52 8.59
CA PHE A 198 3.36 -22.85 8.11
C PHE A 198 1.88 -23.21 8.34
N GLY A 199 1.19 -22.55 9.28
CA GLY A 199 -0.17 -22.91 9.71
C GLY A 199 -1.22 -22.98 8.59
N ALA A 200 -1.20 -22.02 7.66
CA ALA A 200 -2.11 -22.01 6.52
C ALA A 200 -1.83 -23.16 5.53
N PHE A 201 -0.56 -23.51 5.33
CA PHE A 201 -0.16 -24.62 4.46
C PHE A 201 -0.41 -25.99 5.11
N LYS A 202 -0.26 -26.08 6.44
CA LYS A 202 -0.69 -27.26 7.20
C LYS A 202 -2.20 -27.47 7.11
N LEU A 203 -2.98 -26.38 7.13
CA LEU A 203 -4.43 -26.46 6.89
C LEU A 203 -4.73 -27.00 5.48
N ALA A 204 -4.05 -26.49 4.46
CA ALA A 204 -4.21 -26.99 3.10
C ALA A 204 -3.89 -28.48 2.99
N GLN A 205 -2.82 -28.93 3.65
CA GLN A 205 -2.47 -30.34 3.75
C GLN A 205 -3.60 -31.19 4.36
N LEU A 206 -4.16 -30.74 5.48
CA LEU A 206 -5.23 -31.45 6.19
C LEU A 206 -6.55 -31.48 5.42
N ALA A 207 -6.83 -30.46 4.62
CA ALA A 207 -8.01 -30.37 3.77
C ALA A 207 -7.93 -31.29 2.53
N GLY A 208 -6.73 -31.68 2.14
CA GLY A 208 -6.50 -32.64 1.08
C GLY A 208 -6.13 -32.08 -0.30
N PRO A 209 -5.84 -32.97 -1.27
CA PRO A 209 -5.26 -32.57 -2.57
C PRO A 209 -6.20 -31.72 -3.44
N ASP A 210 -7.50 -31.86 -3.26
CA ASP A 210 -8.51 -31.20 -4.10
C ASP A 210 -8.82 -29.76 -3.65
N LEU A 211 -8.26 -29.32 -2.52
CA LEU A 211 -8.47 -27.97 -2.04
C LEU A 211 -7.93 -26.94 -3.04
N ASN A 212 -8.81 -26.04 -3.49
CA ASN A 212 -8.40 -24.87 -4.23
C ASN A 212 -7.76 -23.84 -3.30
N ILE A 213 -6.57 -23.40 -3.64
CA ILE A 213 -5.87 -22.27 -3.01
C ILE A 213 -5.94 -21.09 -3.96
N VAL A 214 -6.48 -19.98 -3.49
CA VAL A 214 -6.68 -18.75 -4.26
C VAL A 214 -5.79 -17.66 -3.67
N PRO A 215 -4.65 -17.34 -4.30
CA PRO A 215 -3.80 -16.24 -3.83
C PRO A 215 -4.43 -14.89 -4.15
N VAL A 216 -4.45 -14.00 -3.17
CA VAL A 216 -4.96 -12.63 -3.30
C VAL A 216 -3.88 -11.64 -2.86
N VAL A 217 -3.63 -10.63 -3.66
CA VAL A 217 -2.60 -9.63 -3.41
C VAL A 217 -3.24 -8.28 -3.21
N PHE A 218 -2.92 -7.63 -2.09
CA PHE A 218 -3.35 -6.28 -1.77
C PHE A 218 -2.20 -5.29 -1.80
N THR A 219 -2.48 -4.06 -2.27
CA THR A 219 -1.57 -2.92 -2.15
C THR A 219 -2.35 -1.63 -1.91
N GLY A 220 -1.74 -0.71 -1.16
CA GLY A 220 -2.30 0.62 -0.91
C GLY A 220 -3.30 0.71 0.23
N PHE A 221 -3.89 -0.39 0.72
CA PHE A 221 -4.89 -0.39 1.79
C PHE A 221 -4.35 0.07 3.16
N ASP A 222 -3.03 0.18 3.30
CA ASP A 222 -2.35 0.76 4.46
C ASP A 222 -2.21 2.28 4.41
N LYS A 223 -2.76 2.91 3.38
CA LYS A 223 -2.72 4.36 3.15
C LYS A 223 -4.11 4.92 2.95
N PRO A 224 -4.35 6.18 3.31
CA PRO A 224 -5.60 6.87 2.96
C PRO A 224 -5.84 6.89 1.45
N MET A 225 -7.10 6.92 1.05
CA MET A 225 -7.52 6.90 -0.36
C MET A 225 -6.95 8.01 -1.24
N ASP A 226 -6.61 9.15 -0.64
CA ASP A 226 -6.01 10.29 -1.33
C ASP A 226 -4.48 10.18 -1.47
N GLN A 227 -3.86 9.18 -0.83
CA GLN A 227 -2.41 8.97 -0.83
C GLN A 227 -1.97 7.76 -1.65
N ALA A 228 -2.84 6.78 -1.84
CA ALA A 228 -2.55 5.61 -2.67
C ALA A 228 -3.82 5.04 -3.29
N ALA A 229 -3.73 4.55 -4.51
CA ALA A 229 -4.77 3.74 -5.10
C ALA A 229 -4.82 2.37 -4.40
N TRP A 230 -6.02 1.94 -4.02
CA TRP A 230 -6.24 0.63 -3.44
C TRP A 230 -6.40 -0.40 -4.54
N LYS A 231 -5.57 -1.46 -4.50
CA LYS A 231 -5.67 -2.53 -5.48
C LYS A 231 -5.74 -3.90 -4.83
N CYS A 232 -6.59 -4.73 -5.42
CA CYS A 232 -6.71 -6.14 -5.14
C CYS A 232 -6.49 -6.95 -6.43
N ALA A 233 -5.58 -7.92 -6.39
CA ALA A 233 -5.38 -8.82 -7.52
C ALA A 233 -5.60 -10.28 -7.09
N ILE A 234 -6.56 -10.93 -7.72
CA ILE A 234 -6.82 -12.36 -7.57
C ILE A 234 -5.94 -13.09 -8.57
N LYS A 235 -5.03 -13.92 -8.06
CA LYS A 235 -4.15 -14.73 -8.90
C LYS A 235 -4.83 -16.02 -9.28
N LYS A 236 -4.35 -16.65 -10.37
CA LYS A 236 -4.87 -17.94 -10.82
C LYS A 236 -4.86 -18.97 -9.69
N PRO A 237 -6.00 -19.56 -9.34
CA PRO A 237 -6.08 -20.59 -8.30
C PRO A 237 -5.36 -21.86 -8.75
N PHE A 238 -4.98 -22.67 -7.79
CA PHE A 238 -4.39 -23.98 -8.02
C PHE A 238 -4.91 -24.98 -6.98
N ARG A 239 -4.98 -26.25 -7.33
CA ARG A 239 -5.22 -27.32 -6.36
C ARG A 239 -3.92 -27.73 -5.71
N LEU A 240 -3.98 -28.13 -4.46
CA LEU A 240 -2.79 -28.60 -3.74
C LEU A 240 -2.12 -29.79 -4.48
N GLY A 241 -2.92 -30.73 -4.95
CA GLY A 241 -2.43 -31.91 -5.67
C GLY A 241 -1.80 -31.62 -7.04
N ASP A 242 -2.10 -30.46 -7.66
CA ASP A 242 -1.51 -30.09 -8.95
C ASP A 242 -0.06 -29.55 -8.80
N VAL A 243 0.31 -29.10 -7.59
CA VAL A 243 1.60 -28.43 -7.35
C VAL A 243 2.51 -29.16 -6.37
N VAL A 244 2.00 -30.18 -5.69
CA VAL A 244 2.71 -31.04 -4.73
C VAL A 244 2.47 -32.50 -5.08
N LYS A 245 3.54 -33.26 -5.33
CA LYS A 245 3.44 -34.67 -5.74
C LYS A 245 2.86 -35.56 -4.63
N ASP A 246 3.30 -35.33 -3.41
CA ASP A 246 2.78 -35.98 -2.21
C ASP A 246 2.26 -34.94 -1.23
N PRO A 247 0.95 -34.65 -1.20
CA PRO A 247 0.34 -33.71 -0.28
C PRO A 247 0.50 -34.08 1.20
N TYR A 248 0.88 -35.32 1.52
CA TYR A 248 1.14 -35.76 2.89
C TYR A 248 2.59 -35.56 3.33
N ASP A 249 3.51 -35.32 2.40
CA ASP A 249 4.90 -35.01 2.71
C ASP A 249 5.04 -33.55 3.21
N ILE A 250 5.38 -33.41 4.49
CA ILE A 250 5.53 -32.11 5.16
C ILE A 250 6.63 -31.25 4.53
N ASN A 251 7.68 -31.85 3.96
CA ASN A 251 8.76 -31.11 3.32
C ASN A 251 8.31 -30.48 2.01
N GLN A 252 7.47 -31.19 1.22
CA GLN A 252 6.90 -30.64 0.00
C GLN A 252 5.91 -29.50 0.30
N ILE A 253 5.15 -29.61 1.39
CA ILE A 253 4.26 -28.53 1.86
C ILE A 253 5.07 -27.32 2.36
N ALA A 254 6.17 -27.54 3.06
CA ALA A 254 7.08 -26.45 3.45
C ALA A 254 7.68 -25.75 2.22
N ALA A 255 8.16 -26.51 1.24
CA ALA A 255 8.65 -25.98 -0.03
C ALA A 255 7.57 -25.20 -0.81
N LEU A 256 6.29 -25.61 -0.74
CA LEU A 256 5.18 -24.84 -1.31
C LEU A 256 5.02 -23.49 -0.58
N SER A 257 5.10 -23.49 0.76
CA SER A 257 5.05 -22.25 1.54
C SER A 257 6.13 -21.26 1.11
N ASP A 258 7.37 -21.74 0.95
CA ASP A 258 8.50 -20.90 0.52
C ASP A 258 8.31 -20.36 -0.92
N ARG A 259 7.87 -21.24 -1.84
CA ARG A 259 7.54 -20.81 -3.22
C ARG A 259 6.44 -19.74 -3.24
N MET A 260 5.40 -19.92 -2.43
CA MET A 260 4.31 -18.92 -2.34
C MET A 260 4.82 -17.60 -1.75
N PHE A 261 5.64 -17.64 -0.70
CA PHE A 261 6.26 -16.44 -0.16
C PHE A 261 7.08 -15.68 -1.22
N LEU A 262 7.93 -16.39 -1.98
CA LEU A 262 8.69 -15.80 -3.06
C LEU A 262 7.80 -15.23 -4.17
N ALA A 263 6.69 -15.91 -4.49
CA ALA A 263 5.70 -15.40 -5.44
C ALA A 263 5.08 -14.08 -4.97
N TYR A 264 4.67 -13.97 -3.70
CA TYR A 264 4.14 -12.73 -3.14
C TYR A 264 5.19 -11.62 -3.08
N LYS A 265 6.46 -11.95 -2.76
CA LYS A 265 7.57 -10.97 -2.84
C LYS A 265 7.74 -10.37 -4.24
N LYS A 266 7.32 -11.08 -5.28
CA LYS A 266 7.30 -10.59 -6.66
C LYS A 266 5.99 -9.86 -6.99
N TRP A 267 4.84 -10.42 -6.60
CA TRP A 267 3.53 -9.91 -6.99
C TRP A 267 3.16 -8.58 -6.29
N VAL A 268 3.50 -8.42 -5.00
CA VAL A 268 3.19 -7.19 -4.26
C VAL A 268 3.89 -5.98 -4.89
N PRO A 269 5.23 -5.99 -5.14
CA PRO A 269 5.87 -4.88 -5.83
C PRO A 269 5.35 -4.65 -7.26
N GLN A 270 5.04 -5.72 -8.01
CA GLN A 270 4.47 -5.61 -9.35
C GLN A 270 3.10 -4.90 -9.33
N LEU A 271 2.17 -5.36 -8.47
CA LEU A 271 0.86 -4.74 -8.32
C LEU A 271 0.98 -3.30 -7.83
N ARG A 272 1.96 -3.00 -6.97
CA ARG A 272 2.25 -1.67 -6.49
C ARG A 272 2.81 -0.76 -7.60
N GLN A 273 3.68 -1.26 -8.49
CA GLN A 273 4.14 -0.52 -9.66
C GLN A 273 2.96 -0.10 -10.53
N ASP A 274 1.98 -0.97 -10.73
CA ASP A 274 0.72 -0.63 -11.37
C ASP A 274 -0.10 0.39 -10.55
N ASN A 275 -0.02 0.42 -9.21
CA ASN A 275 -0.63 1.43 -8.35
C ASN A 275 -0.07 2.84 -8.54
N GLN A 276 1.10 2.95 -9.14
CA GLN A 276 1.75 4.24 -9.40
C GLN A 276 1.30 4.86 -10.72
N ASN A 277 0.23 4.36 -11.30
CA ASN A 277 -0.35 4.97 -12.49
C ASN A 277 -0.84 6.40 -12.26
N PHE A 278 -0.89 6.91 -11.02
CA PHE A 278 -1.20 8.32 -10.70
C PHE A 278 -2.15 8.97 -11.71
N ILE A 279 -2.97 8.14 -12.40
CA ILE A 279 -3.72 8.51 -13.63
C ILE A 279 -4.47 9.80 -13.39
N ARG A 280 -5.16 9.90 -12.26
CA ARG A 280 -5.93 11.09 -11.94
C ARG A 280 -5.05 12.30 -11.66
N GLU A 281 -3.98 12.11 -10.90
CA GLU A 281 -3.06 13.20 -10.55
C GLU A 281 -2.28 13.66 -11.78
N ILE A 282 -1.81 12.75 -12.61
CA ILE A 282 -1.15 13.04 -13.89
C ILE A 282 -2.12 13.74 -14.85
N GLU A 283 -3.38 13.34 -14.96
CA GLU A 283 -4.37 14.04 -15.77
C GLU A 283 -4.64 15.47 -15.27
N LEU A 284 -4.64 15.69 -13.95
CA LEU A 284 -4.72 17.04 -13.40
C LEU A 284 -3.47 17.86 -13.74
N LEU A 285 -2.28 17.28 -13.66
CA LEU A 285 -1.03 17.93 -14.04
C LEU A 285 -0.99 18.25 -15.54
N LYS A 286 -1.43 17.35 -16.41
CA LYS A 286 -1.60 17.61 -17.85
C LYS A 286 -2.52 18.80 -18.13
N ARG A 287 -3.64 18.90 -17.41
CA ARG A 287 -4.53 20.06 -17.52
C ARG A 287 -3.87 21.33 -17.01
N LYS A 288 -3.04 21.25 -15.96
CA LYS A 288 -2.26 22.36 -15.44
C LYS A 288 -1.25 22.84 -16.49
N VAL A 289 -0.51 21.91 -17.10
CA VAL A 289 0.40 22.19 -18.22
C VAL A 289 -0.34 22.95 -19.34
N LYS A 290 -1.46 22.43 -19.82
CA LYS A 290 -2.25 23.04 -20.90
C LYS A 290 -2.75 24.45 -20.58
N ARG A 291 -2.97 24.76 -19.31
CA ARG A 291 -3.42 26.08 -18.84
C ARG A 291 -2.26 27.07 -18.63
N HIS A 292 -1.05 26.57 -18.52
CA HIS A 292 0.13 27.37 -18.29
C HIS A 292 0.60 27.97 -19.62
N THR A 293 0.25 29.25 -19.86
CA THR A 293 0.52 29.94 -21.14
C THR A 293 1.85 30.69 -21.18
N LYS A 294 2.45 30.92 -20.01
CA LYS A 294 3.76 31.62 -19.92
C LYS A 294 4.88 30.61 -20.13
N THR A 295 5.57 30.68 -21.25
CA THR A 295 6.68 29.77 -21.59
C THR A 295 8.06 30.39 -21.36
N GLU A 296 8.16 31.72 -21.32
CA GLU A 296 9.42 32.41 -21.12
C GLU A 296 9.98 32.20 -19.72
N ASP A 297 11.26 31.91 -19.62
CA ASP A 297 12.01 31.63 -18.38
C ASP A 297 11.33 30.66 -17.42
N LEU A 298 10.59 29.70 -17.98
CA LEU A 298 9.83 28.73 -17.20
C LEU A 298 10.75 27.82 -16.38
N VAL A 299 10.45 27.71 -15.08
CA VAL A 299 11.07 26.76 -14.17
C VAL A 299 10.05 25.70 -13.76
N CYS A 300 10.25 24.47 -14.21
CA CYS A 300 9.43 23.35 -13.79
C CYS A 300 10.00 22.68 -12.54
N PHE A 301 9.12 22.31 -11.61
CA PHE A 301 9.45 21.52 -10.43
C PHE A 301 8.79 20.15 -10.58
N PHE A 302 9.61 19.10 -10.59
CA PHE A 302 9.15 17.73 -10.88
C PHE A 302 9.63 16.74 -9.82
N GLY A 303 8.80 15.76 -9.51
CA GLY A 303 9.15 14.71 -8.53
C GLY A 303 8.03 14.35 -7.57
N SER A 304 8.39 14.05 -6.32
CA SER A 304 7.49 13.45 -5.34
C SER A 304 6.58 14.45 -4.61
N SER A 305 5.89 13.94 -3.57
CA SER A 305 4.98 14.72 -2.73
C SER A 305 5.61 15.97 -2.10
N SER A 306 6.92 15.98 -1.86
CA SER A 306 7.61 17.18 -1.36
C SER A 306 7.59 18.30 -2.40
N ILE A 307 7.66 18.01 -3.70
CA ILE A 307 7.42 18.99 -4.76
C ILE A 307 5.93 19.38 -4.81
N ARG A 308 5.03 18.39 -4.83
CA ARG A 308 3.59 18.63 -4.91
C ARG A 308 3.07 19.59 -3.84
N LEU A 309 3.55 19.43 -2.61
CA LEU A 309 3.12 20.21 -1.44
C LEU A 309 3.80 21.57 -1.33
N TRP A 310 4.77 21.88 -2.20
CA TRP A 310 5.50 23.14 -2.18
C TRP A 310 4.67 24.27 -2.81
N GLU A 311 4.41 25.33 -2.05
CA GLU A 311 3.69 26.52 -2.51
C GLU A 311 4.63 27.45 -3.29
N LEU A 312 4.95 27.07 -4.53
CA LEU A 312 5.97 27.73 -5.35
C LEU A 312 5.69 29.21 -5.62
N GLU A 313 4.43 29.56 -5.84
CA GLU A 313 4.02 30.95 -6.10
C GLU A 313 4.30 31.88 -4.89
N LYS A 314 4.20 31.33 -3.66
CA LYS A 314 4.57 32.03 -2.44
C LYS A 314 6.09 32.04 -2.22
N SER A 315 6.75 30.93 -2.54
CA SER A 315 8.18 30.76 -2.35
C SER A 315 9.00 31.58 -3.34
N PHE A 316 8.56 31.67 -4.59
CA PHE A 316 9.27 32.31 -5.69
C PHE A 316 8.35 33.25 -6.51
N PRO A 317 7.83 34.32 -5.91
CA PRO A 317 6.77 35.15 -6.51
C PRO A 317 7.21 35.87 -7.79
N LYS A 318 8.53 36.01 -8.02
CA LYS A 318 9.10 36.68 -9.20
C LYS A 318 9.54 35.70 -10.31
N ILE A 319 9.44 34.40 -10.08
CA ILE A 319 9.87 33.37 -11.01
C ILE A 319 8.64 32.72 -11.63
N ASN A 320 8.67 32.51 -12.93
CA ASN A 320 7.64 31.78 -13.65
C ASN A 320 7.79 30.27 -13.34
N THR A 321 6.98 29.75 -12.41
CA THR A 321 7.12 28.38 -11.91
C THR A 321 5.93 27.50 -12.30
N LEU A 322 6.20 26.23 -12.58
CA LEU A 322 5.20 25.20 -12.81
C LEU A 322 5.46 23.98 -11.93
N ASN A 323 4.56 23.71 -10.98
CA ASN A 323 4.66 22.56 -10.11
C ASN A 323 4.05 21.31 -10.78
N LEU A 324 4.89 20.32 -11.09
CA LEU A 324 4.57 19.02 -11.67
C LEU A 324 4.89 17.87 -10.71
N GLY A 325 4.94 18.14 -9.41
CA GLY A 325 5.08 17.10 -8.38
C GLY A 325 3.80 16.29 -8.18
N PHE A 326 3.94 15.02 -7.88
CA PHE A 326 2.81 14.13 -7.57
C PHE A 326 3.09 13.22 -6.36
N GLY A 327 2.01 12.82 -5.69
CA GLY A 327 2.09 12.17 -4.38
C GLY A 327 2.73 10.77 -4.48
N GLY A 328 3.71 10.47 -3.59
CA GLY A 328 4.30 9.13 -3.54
C GLY A 328 5.18 8.74 -4.73
N ALA A 329 5.56 9.68 -5.60
CA ALA A 329 6.36 9.41 -6.78
C ALA A 329 7.69 8.73 -6.47
N TYR A 330 7.99 7.68 -7.21
CA TYR A 330 9.29 7.02 -7.26
C TYR A 330 10.04 7.41 -8.51
N ILE A 331 11.30 7.07 -8.62
CA ILE A 331 12.11 7.34 -9.81
C ILE A 331 11.47 6.71 -11.06
N ASP A 332 11.03 5.45 -10.99
CA ASP A 332 10.39 4.78 -12.12
C ASP A 332 9.04 5.40 -12.51
N SER A 333 8.24 5.90 -11.55
CA SER A 333 7.00 6.60 -11.88
C SER A 333 7.25 7.97 -12.50
N CYS A 334 8.28 8.69 -12.07
CA CYS A 334 8.72 9.89 -12.74
C CYS A 334 9.12 9.62 -14.19
N LEU A 335 9.87 8.56 -14.45
CA LEU A 335 10.24 8.13 -15.80
C LEU A 335 9.00 7.78 -16.65
N THR A 336 8.07 6.99 -16.10
CA THR A 336 6.85 6.54 -16.80
C THR A 336 5.96 7.71 -17.26
N HIS A 337 5.86 8.75 -16.44
CA HIS A 337 4.95 9.87 -16.72
C HIS A 337 5.63 11.10 -17.27
N PHE A 338 6.95 11.05 -17.48
CA PHE A 338 7.74 12.19 -17.95
C PHE A 338 7.22 12.72 -19.29
N ASP A 339 7.14 11.88 -20.31
CA ASP A 339 6.76 12.29 -21.67
C ASP A 339 5.36 12.91 -21.68
N ALA A 340 4.41 12.32 -20.95
CA ALA A 340 3.05 12.83 -20.87
C ALA A 340 2.94 14.22 -20.25
N LEU A 341 3.90 14.62 -19.40
CA LEU A 341 3.94 15.94 -18.74
C LEU A 341 4.80 16.95 -19.48
N PHE A 342 5.82 16.51 -20.23
CA PHE A 342 6.79 17.38 -20.89
C PHE A 342 6.70 17.38 -22.43
N GLU A 343 5.73 16.67 -23.03
CA GLU A 343 5.52 16.60 -24.49
C GLU A 343 5.52 17.97 -25.17
N ASN A 344 4.90 18.97 -24.52
CA ASN A 344 4.76 20.33 -25.04
C ASN A 344 5.34 21.40 -24.07
N VAL A 345 6.26 21.02 -23.20
CA VAL A 345 6.88 21.90 -22.21
C VAL A 345 8.38 21.83 -22.30
N GLN A 346 9.00 22.95 -22.62
CA GLN A 346 10.45 23.12 -22.69
C GLN A 346 10.87 24.17 -21.64
N PRO A 347 11.10 23.77 -20.37
CA PRO A 347 11.47 24.72 -19.35
C PRO A 347 12.92 25.16 -19.50
N LYS A 348 13.24 26.37 -19.07
CA LYS A 348 14.64 26.85 -18.96
C LYS A 348 15.40 26.07 -17.89
N LYS A 349 14.71 25.78 -16.76
CA LYS A 349 15.26 24.99 -15.63
C LYS A 349 14.26 23.93 -15.19
N LEU A 350 14.77 22.76 -14.84
CA LEU A 350 14.01 21.65 -14.25
C LEU A 350 14.56 21.31 -12.86
N VAL A 351 13.79 21.60 -11.82
CA VAL A 351 14.10 21.22 -10.44
C VAL A 351 13.54 19.82 -10.19
N LEU A 352 14.40 18.86 -9.87
CA LEU A 352 14.05 17.48 -9.62
C LEU A 352 14.26 17.08 -8.17
N TYR A 353 13.23 16.54 -7.52
CA TYR A 353 13.32 15.90 -6.20
C TYR A 353 12.68 14.52 -6.21
N VAL A 354 13.48 13.48 -6.12
CA VAL A 354 13.05 12.08 -6.22
C VAL A 354 14.02 11.14 -5.49
N GLY A 355 13.60 9.92 -5.20
CA GLY A 355 14.43 8.87 -4.57
C GLY A 355 14.10 8.61 -3.11
N GLU A 356 13.46 9.54 -2.40
CA GLU A 356 13.06 9.33 -1.00
C GLU A 356 12.10 8.15 -0.82
N ASN A 357 11.15 7.99 -1.74
CA ASN A 357 10.21 6.88 -1.70
C ASN A 357 10.85 5.55 -2.12
N ASP A 358 11.84 5.59 -3.00
CA ASP A 358 12.61 4.42 -3.44
C ASP A 358 13.38 3.75 -2.29
N ILE A 359 13.79 4.51 -1.28
CA ILE A 359 14.45 3.98 -0.07
C ILE A 359 13.56 2.97 0.67
N SER A 360 12.24 3.17 0.67
CA SER A 360 11.30 2.21 1.28
C SER A 360 11.17 0.90 0.49
N LEU A 361 11.53 0.93 -0.80
CA LEU A 361 11.42 -0.21 -1.71
C LEU A 361 12.70 -1.01 -1.78
N HIS A 362 13.82 -0.32 -1.77
CA HIS A 362 15.14 -0.86 -2.08
C HIS A 362 16.15 -0.33 -1.08
N ALA A 363 16.51 -1.15 -0.11
CA ALA A 363 17.62 -0.83 0.80
C ALA A 363 19.00 -0.99 0.11
N ASN A 364 19.10 -0.74 -1.21
CA ASN A 364 20.30 -0.95 -2.00
C ASN A 364 20.57 0.23 -2.92
N VAL A 365 21.65 0.93 -2.69
CA VAL A 365 22.10 2.09 -3.47
C VAL A 365 22.24 1.76 -4.95
N TYR A 366 22.79 0.59 -5.29
CA TYR A 366 23.01 0.18 -6.69
C TYR A 366 21.72 0.17 -7.51
N MET A 367 20.63 -0.37 -6.95
CA MET A 367 19.33 -0.42 -7.63
C MET A 367 18.73 0.98 -7.80
N ILE A 368 18.81 1.81 -6.75
CA ILE A 368 18.30 3.19 -6.81
C ILE A 368 19.10 4.01 -7.83
N MET A 369 20.42 3.85 -7.86
CA MET A 369 21.28 4.49 -8.85
C MET A 369 20.98 4.07 -10.29
N GLY A 370 20.70 2.79 -10.52
CA GLY A 370 20.32 2.29 -11.84
C GLY A 370 19.04 2.97 -12.37
N LYS A 371 18.04 3.15 -11.50
CA LYS A 371 16.81 3.87 -11.81
C LYS A 371 17.07 5.36 -12.06
N PHE A 372 17.84 6.01 -11.19
CA PHE A 372 18.16 7.43 -11.28
C PHE A 372 18.92 7.76 -12.58
N LYS A 373 19.90 6.95 -12.95
CA LYS A 373 20.62 7.09 -14.23
C LYS A 373 19.67 7.04 -15.43
N ARG A 374 18.74 6.07 -15.45
CA ARG A 374 17.74 6.00 -16.54
C ARG A 374 16.87 7.26 -16.61
N LEU A 375 16.39 7.75 -15.48
CA LEU A 375 15.57 8.97 -15.44
C LEU A 375 16.35 10.18 -15.93
N VAL A 376 17.59 10.40 -15.44
CA VAL A 376 18.42 11.53 -15.86
C VAL A 376 18.78 11.45 -17.34
N THR A 377 19.12 10.26 -17.84
CA THR A 377 19.37 10.04 -19.29
C THR A 377 18.13 10.38 -20.12
N HIS A 378 16.96 9.95 -19.68
CA HIS A 378 15.70 10.24 -20.37
C HIS A 378 15.40 11.74 -20.38
N ILE A 379 15.57 12.44 -19.24
CA ILE A 379 15.41 13.89 -19.13
C ILE A 379 16.37 14.60 -20.10
N ARG A 380 17.66 14.21 -20.14
CA ARG A 380 18.65 14.82 -21.03
C ARG A 380 18.31 14.65 -22.51
N ASN A 381 17.80 13.49 -22.90
CA ASN A 381 17.39 13.20 -24.27
C ASN A 381 16.19 14.05 -24.73
N HIS A 382 15.29 14.41 -23.82
CA HIS A 382 14.07 15.16 -24.16
C HIS A 382 14.18 16.67 -23.89
N LEU A 383 15.03 17.07 -22.94
CA LEU A 383 15.23 18.45 -22.49
C LEU A 383 16.71 18.82 -22.54
N GLU A 384 17.33 18.72 -23.72
CA GLU A 384 18.78 18.90 -23.93
C GLU A 384 19.27 20.27 -23.43
N HIS A 385 18.53 21.34 -23.69
CA HIS A 385 18.91 22.72 -23.37
C HIS A 385 18.48 23.14 -21.98
N THR A 386 17.65 22.39 -21.27
CA THR A 386 17.15 22.68 -19.94
C THR A 386 18.24 22.48 -18.88
N GLU A 387 18.50 23.42 -18.00
CA GLU A 387 19.34 23.18 -16.82
C GLU A 387 18.62 22.25 -15.86
N LEU A 388 19.23 21.13 -15.49
CA LEU A 388 18.68 20.16 -14.54
C LEU A 388 19.25 20.43 -13.14
N ILE A 389 18.40 20.85 -12.20
CA ILE A 389 18.75 21.11 -10.82
C ILE A 389 18.19 19.98 -9.96
N CYS A 390 19.08 19.17 -9.37
CA CYS A 390 18.66 18.07 -8.49
C CYS A 390 18.86 18.44 -7.02
N ILE A 391 17.82 18.30 -6.21
CA ILE A 391 17.86 18.51 -4.77
C ILE A 391 18.23 17.19 -4.08
N SER A 392 19.14 17.25 -3.11
CA SER A 392 19.48 16.07 -2.29
C SER A 392 18.26 15.53 -1.53
N ILE A 393 18.22 14.22 -1.32
CA ILE A 393 17.19 13.61 -0.49
C ILE A 393 17.35 14.08 0.94
N LYS A 394 16.28 14.67 1.51
CA LYS A 394 16.28 15.13 2.89
C LYS A 394 16.32 13.95 3.86
N PRO A 395 17.07 14.03 4.96
CA PRO A 395 16.88 13.12 6.07
C PRO A 395 15.55 13.43 6.73
N SER A 396 14.72 12.41 7.00
CA SER A 396 13.44 12.64 7.67
C SER A 396 13.33 11.79 8.95
N PRO A 397 12.65 12.30 10.00
CA PRO A 397 12.47 11.53 11.24
C PRO A 397 11.71 10.22 11.03
N HIS A 398 10.81 10.19 10.04
CA HIS A 398 10.11 8.97 9.64
C HIS A 398 11.05 7.89 9.10
N ARG A 399 12.20 8.29 8.54
CA ARG A 399 13.20 7.39 7.94
C ARG A 399 14.51 7.37 8.72
N VAL A 400 14.48 7.62 10.04
CA VAL A 400 15.68 7.69 10.89
C VAL A 400 16.57 6.44 10.75
N ASN A 401 15.99 5.26 10.60
CA ASN A 401 16.72 4.01 10.43
C ASN A 401 17.44 3.90 9.06
N HIS A 402 17.21 4.83 8.14
CA HIS A 402 17.80 4.82 6.79
C HIS A 402 18.71 6.03 6.53
N ILE A 403 19.08 6.78 7.56
CA ILE A 403 19.88 8.02 7.42
C ILE A 403 21.23 7.76 6.73
N ALA A 404 21.91 6.67 7.09
CA ALA A 404 23.16 6.27 6.44
C ALA A 404 22.96 6.00 4.94
N LEU A 405 21.88 5.29 4.60
CA LEU A 405 21.51 4.99 3.21
C LEU A 405 21.14 6.26 2.43
N VAL A 406 20.43 7.21 3.05
CA VAL A 406 20.12 8.53 2.44
C VAL A 406 21.43 9.26 2.09
N HIS A 407 22.40 9.27 3.01
CA HIS A 407 23.69 9.92 2.80
C HIS A 407 24.47 9.25 1.66
N GLU A 408 24.50 7.94 1.62
CA GLU A 408 25.17 7.16 0.56
C GLU A 408 24.54 7.40 -0.81
N ILE A 409 23.21 7.41 -0.90
CA ILE A 409 22.47 7.72 -2.15
C ILE A 409 22.77 9.15 -2.61
N ASN A 410 22.72 10.13 -1.71
CA ASN A 410 23.01 11.52 -2.04
C ASN A 410 24.43 11.70 -2.59
N THR A 411 25.40 11.01 -1.98
CA THR A 411 26.79 11.00 -2.45
C THR A 411 26.89 10.41 -3.86
N ALA A 412 26.22 9.29 -4.10
CA ALA A 412 26.20 8.63 -5.40
C ALA A 412 25.51 9.46 -6.47
N PHE A 413 24.36 10.11 -6.15
CA PHE A 413 23.65 11.02 -7.07
C PHE A 413 24.52 12.21 -7.43
N LYS A 414 25.11 12.90 -6.45
CA LYS A 414 26.01 14.04 -6.63
C LYS A 414 27.18 13.68 -7.53
N THR A 415 27.85 12.56 -7.24
CA THR A 415 28.99 12.10 -8.04
C THR A 415 28.61 11.81 -9.49
N TYR A 416 27.48 11.18 -9.72
CA TYR A 416 26.99 10.90 -11.06
C TYR A 416 26.64 12.18 -11.81
N LEU A 417 25.90 13.10 -11.19
CA LEU A 417 25.49 14.35 -11.82
C LEU A 417 26.69 15.24 -12.17
N ALA A 418 27.77 15.20 -11.41
CA ALA A 418 29.00 15.94 -11.75
C ALA A 418 29.60 15.56 -13.10
N SER A 419 29.26 14.40 -13.65
CA SER A 419 29.69 13.96 -14.99
C SER A 419 28.68 14.29 -16.09
N ILE A 420 27.53 14.85 -15.77
CA ILE A 420 26.46 15.16 -16.71
C ILE A 420 26.44 16.65 -17.02
N PRO A 421 26.58 17.07 -18.26
CA PRO A 421 26.55 18.49 -18.64
C PRO A 421 25.22 19.17 -18.26
N ASN A 422 25.29 20.47 -18.00
CA ASN A 422 24.13 21.30 -17.67
C ASN A 422 23.29 20.79 -16.51
N THR A 423 23.98 20.27 -15.47
CA THR A 423 23.35 19.83 -14.22
C THR A 423 23.91 20.57 -13.02
N LYS A 424 23.05 20.79 -12.01
CA LYS A 424 23.37 21.43 -10.75
C LYS A 424 22.86 20.58 -9.58
N TRP A 425 23.67 20.42 -8.56
CA TRP A 425 23.31 19.74 -7.33
C TRP A 425 23.05 20.73 -6.23
N VAL A 426 21.89 20.69 -5.61
CA VAL A 426 21.53 21.49 -4.43
C VAL A 426 21.49 20.58 -3.22
N ASP A 427 22.42 20.78 -2.32
CA ASP A 427 22.50 19.97 -1.09
C ASP A 427 21.73 20.65 0.04
N ILE A 428 20.70 19.98 0.51
CA ILE A 428 19.90 20.41 1.69
C ILE A 428 20.07 19.41 2.86
N TYR A 429 20.82 18.33 2.68
CA TYR A 429 20.91 17.29 3.68
C TYR A 429 21.45 17.79 5.02
N THR A 430 22.53 18.57 4.98
CA THR A 430 23.20 19.10 6.19
C THR A 430 22.33 20.08 6.97
N ASP A 431 21.46 20.84 6.30
CA ASP A 431 20.57 21.80 6.96
C ASP A 431 19.49 21.12 7.81
N PHE A 432 19.20 19.84 7.51
CA PHE A 432 18.23 19.02 8.24
C PHE A 432 18.86 18.16 9.35
N ILE A 433 20.16 18.29 9.59
CA ILE A 433 20.87 17.57 10.65
C ILE A 433 21.37 18.60 11.67
N ASP A 434 21.15 18.34 12.96
CA ASP A 434 21.67 19.18 14.03
C ASP A 434 23.18 18.92 14.32
N PRO A 435 23.85 19.75 15.09
CA PRO A 435 25.26 19.56 15.45
C PRO A 435 25.55 18.22 16.18
N LYS A 436 24.52 17.60 16.78
CA LYS A 436 24.59 16.29 17.44
C LYS A 436 24.31 15.13 16.48
N LYS A 437 24.19 15.42 15.18
CA LYS A 437 23.87 14.46 14.12
C LYS A 437 22.45 13.86 14.18
N HIS A 438 21.51 14.51 14.85
CA HIS A 438 20.10 14.11 14.82
C HIS A 438 19.33 14.85 13.74
N VAL A 439 18.27 14.22 13.24
CA VAL A 439 17.36 14.89 12.29
C VAL A 439 16.56 15.97 13.00
N ARG A 440 16.53 17.16 12.44
CA ARG A 440 15.80 18.33 12.97
C ARG A 440 14.29 18.12 12.81
N MET A 441 13.61 17.88 13.94
CA MET A 441 12.17 17.60 13.99
C MET A 441 11.31 18.81 13.65
N ASP A 442 11.80 20.01 13.92
CA ASP A 442 11.12 21.30 13.77
C ASP A 442 10.80 21.69 12.32
N TYR A 443 11.41 20.99 11.35
CA TYR A 443 11.17 21.21 9.91
C TYR A 443 10.10 20.31 9.30
N PHE A 444 9.48 19.43 10.09
CA PHE A 444 8.55 18.41 9.59
C PHE A 444 7.14 18.58 10.14
N GLY A 445 6.16 18.13 9.37
CA GLY A 445 4.77 18.00 9.81
C GLY A 445 4.54 16.87 10.81
N ARG A 446 3.30 16.67 11.21
CA ARG A 446 2.91 15.61 12.18
C ARG A 446 3.28 14.20 11.73
N ASP A 447 3.33 13.94 10.43
CA ASP A 447 3.72 12.65 9.85
C ASP A 447 5.22 12.39 9.89
N ARG A 448 6.03 13.39 10.29
CA ARG A 448 7.49 13.31 10.40
C ARG A 448 8.20 12.98 9.07
N LEU A 449 7.52 13.16 7.95
CA LEU A 449 8.00 12.88 6.60
C LEU A 449 7.95 14.12 5.71
N HIS A 450 6.80 14.77 5.63
CA HIS A 450 6.62 15.96 4.83
C HIS A 450 7.09 17.22 5.57
N LEU A 451 7.60 18.18 4.80
CA LEU A 451 8.05 19.45 5.33
C LEU A 451 6.87 20.31 5.80
N ASN A 452 7.08 21.05 6.87
CA ASN A 452 6.24 22.17 7.25
C ASN A 452 6.76 23.48 6.62
N ALA A 453 6.15 24.61 6.95
CA ALA A 453 6.55 25.93 6.41
C ALA A 453 8.03 26.27 6.68
N SER A 454 8.54 25.96 7.89
CA SER A 454 9.95 26.19 8.24
C SER A 454 10.90 25.33 7.41
N GLY A 455 10.54 24.07 7.15
CA GLY A 455 11.31 23.18 6.28
C GLY A 455 11.37 23.69 4.83
N TYR A 456 10.26 24.20 4.29
CA TYR A 456 10.27 24.81 2.97
C TYR A 456 11.06 26.12 2.92
N THR A 457 11.14 26.89 4.01
CA THR A 457 12.02 28.07 4.07
C THR A 457 13.49 27.68 3.87
N VAL A 458 13.94 26.56 4.42
CA VAL A 458 15.30 26.04 4.17
C VAL A 458 15.48 25.70 2.69
N TRP A 459 14.51 25.04 2.07
CA TRP A 459 14.56 24.72 0.64
C TRP A 459 14.56 25.97 -0.25
N ASN A 460 13.75 26.96 0.08
CA ASN A 460 13.71 28.24 -0.63
C ASN A 460 15.09 28.87 -0.66
N LYS A 461 15.74 29.00 0.51
CA LYS A 461 17.07 29.58 0.62
C LYS A 461 18.13 28.80 -0.17
N ALA A 462 18.11 27.49 -0.08
CA ALA A 462 19.06 26.63 -0.80
C ALA A 462 18.93 26.73 -2.32
N LEU A 463 17.74 27.03 -2.82
CA LEU A 463 17.48 27.15 -4.26
C LEU A 463 17.60 28.58 -4.82
N GLU A 464 17.62 29.62 -3.99
CA GLU A 464 17.72 31.03 -4.47
C GLU A 464 18.87 31.20 -5.45
N GLU A 465 20.09 30.76 -5.11
CA GLU A 465 21.26 30.87 -5.99
C GLU A 465 21.21 29.97 -7.23
N ALA A 466 20.42 28.89 -7.19
CA ALA A 466 20.30 27.96 -8.28
C ALA A 466 19.24 28.40 -9.31
N LEU A 467 18.29 29.22 -8.92
CA LEU A 467 17.19 29.67 -9.76
C LEU A 467 17.47 31.00 -10.46
N VAL A 468 18.39 31.79 -9.95
CA VAL A 468 18.92 32.98 -10.61
C VAL A 468 19.96 32.55 -11.66
#